data_753fe845b8466a377a6042fe54a74c02
#
_entry.id   753fe845b8466a377a6042fe54a74c02
#
_cell.length_a   1.000
_cell.length_b   1.000
_cell.length_c   1.000
_cell.angle_alpha   90.00
_cell.angle_beta   90.00
_cell.angle_gamma   90.00
#
_symmetry.space_group_name_H-M   'P 1'
#
loop_
_entity.id
_entity.type
_entity.pdbx_description
1 polymer ?
#
loop_
_entity_poly.entity_id
_entity_poly.type
_entity_poly.pdbx_seq_one_letter_code
_entity_poly.pdbx_strand_id
1 'polypeptide(L)'
;MEHLHYKLYKPYGMLSQMLSRDPKERKKRFLGQLGNFAPGTMPVGRLDERSEGLLLMTTDGGLSDIINRSGVEKEYYAQLDGRITRDALERIQKGVQIGISGEKYSTLPCRARLLTDPPSLPEPDASL
;
A
#
# COMPACT_ATOMS: atom_id res chain seq x y z
N MET A 1 22.01 -19.63 -4.07
CA MET A 1 21.22 -18.78 -4.97
C MET A 1 21.05 -17.41 -4.33
N GLU A 2 21.48 -16.37 -5.00
CA GLU A 2 21.28 -15.02 -4.52
C GLU A 2 19.86 -14.56 -4.77
N HIS A 3 19.26 -13.98 -3.74
CA HIS A 3 17.98 -13.35 -3.89
C HIS A 3 18.14 -11.90 -4.36
N LEU A 4 17.17 -11.42 -5.10
CA LEU A 4 17.12 -10.04 -5.57
C LEU A 4 16.01 -9.29 -4.84
N HIS A 5 16.33 -8.04 -4.50
CA HIS A 5 15.42 -7.17 -3.79
C HIS A 5 15.22 -5.88 -4.57
N TYR A 6 13.99 -5.39 -4.59
CA TYR A 6 13.63 -4.20 -5.34
C TYR A 6 12.86 -3.24 -4.45
N LYS A 7 13.02 -1.97 -4.69
CA LYS A 7 12.07 -0.96 -4.24
C LYS A 7 11.49 -0.28 -5.46
N LEU A 8 10.20 -0.02 -5.45
CA LEU A 8 9.53 0.67 -6.54
C LEU A 8 8.50 1.64 -6.01
N TYR A 9 8.09 2.54 -6.86
CA TYR A 9 6.93 3.39 -6.63
C TYR A 9 5.75 2.77 -7.37
N LYS A 10 4.79 2.21 -6.61
CA LYS A 10 3.57 1.68 -7.23
C LYS A 10 2.68 2.84 -7.63
N PRO A 11 2.33 2.98 -8.92
CA PRO A 11 1.44 4.06 -9.33
C PRO A 11 0.00 3.80 -8.89
N TYR A 12 -0.78 4.85 -8.85
CA TYR A 12 -2.23 4.78 -8.65
C TYR A 12 -2.88 3.96 -9.76
N GLY A 13 -3.88 3.18 -9.42
CA GLY A 13 -4.64 2.40 -10.40
C GLY A 13 -4.01 1.07 -10.79
N MET A 14 -3.02 0.61 -10.05
CA MET A 14 -2.33 -0.65 -10.32
C MET A 14 -2.52 -1.62 -9.17
N LEU A 15 -2.78 -2.88 -9.49
CA LEU A 15 -2.89 -3.94 -8.49
C LEU A 15 -1.51 -4.35 -7.97
N SER A 16 -1.42 -4.64 -6.67
CA SER A 16 -0.20 -5.12 -6.03
C SER A 16 0.00 -6.62 -6.27
N GLN A 17 0.03 -7.00 -7.53
CA GLN A 17 0.24 -8.36 -7.99
C GLN A 17 1.12 -8.32 -9.23
N MET A 18 1.92 -9.37 -9.42
CA MET A 18 2.78 -9.46 -10.61
C MET A 18 1.97 -9.68 -11.87
N LEU A 19 0.92 -10.49 -11.78
CA LEU A 19 -0.02 -10.77 -12.86
C LEU A 19 -1.31 -11.35 -12.28
N SER A 20 -2.36 -11.46 -13.10
CA SER A 20 -3.58 -12.16 -12.71
C SER A 20 -4.09 -12.98 -13.91
N ARG A 21 -4.68 -14.13 -13.60
CA ARG A 21 -5.37 -14.98 -14.59
C ARG A 21 -6.88 -14.83 -14.51
N ASP A 22 -7.37 -13.97 -13.61
CA ASP A 22 -8.80 -13.73 -13.47
C ASP A 22 -9.30 -12.91 -14.67
N PRO A 23 -10.29 -13.42 -15.45
CA PRO A 23 -10.85 -12.67 -16.58
C PRO A 23 -11.43 -11.32 -16.18
N LYS A 24 -11.91 -11.17 -14.94
CA LYS A 24 -12.45 -9.90 -14.42
C LYS A 24 -11.37 -8.83 -14.27
N GLU A 25 -10.10 -9.26 -14.16
CA GLU A 25 -8.96 -8.36 -13.97
C GLU A 25 -8.17 -8.16 -15.26
N ARG A 26 -8.65 -8.66 -16.40
CA ARG A 26 -7.92 -8.61 -17.67
C ARG A 26 -7.48 -7.20 -18.08
N LYS A 27 -8.29 -6.19 -17.79
CA LYS A 27 -8.01 -4.80 -18.14
C LYS A 27 -7.26 -4.04 -17.03
N LYS A 28 -6.95 -4.70 -15.92
CA LYS A 28 -6.21 -4.09 -14.81
C LYS A 28 -4.73 -4.00 -15.14
N ARG A 29 -4.04 -3.15 -14.41
CA ARG A 29 -2.59 -3.00 -14.50
C ARG A 29 -1.93 -3.78 -13.36
N PHE A 30 -0.74 -4.32 -13.63
CA PHE A 30 -0.04 -5.20 -12.70
C PHE A 30 1.41 -4.78 -12.52
N LEU A 31 1.99 -5.11 -11.37
CA LEU A 31 3.38 -4.77 -11.03
C LEU A 31 4.38 -5.32 -12.06
N GLY A 32 4.12 -6.48 -12.63
CA GLY A 32 5.01 -7.08 -13.63
C GLY A 32 5.23 -6.22 -14.87
N GLN A 33 4.36 -5.24 -15.10
CA GLN A 33 4.48 -4.30 -16.23
C GLN A 33 5.50 -3.19 -15.98
N LEU A 34 5.97 -3.01 -14.74
CA LEU A 34 6.87 -1.93 -14.37
C LEU A 34 8.34 -2.20 -14.71
N GLY A 35 8.70 -3.43 -15.04
CA GLY A 35 10.08 -3.76 -15.39
C GLY A 35 10.31 -5.24 -15.57
N ASN A 36 11.57 -5.57 -15.80
CA ASN A 36 12.00 -6.96 -15.91
C ASN A 36 12.45 -7.45 -14.54
N PHE A 37 11.60 -8.19 -13.88
CA PHE A 37 11.91 -8.74 -12.57
C PHE A 37 12.37 -10.20 -12.70
N ALA A 38 13.25 -10.62 -11.80
CA ALA A 38 13.69 -12.00 -11.74
C ALA A 38 12.49 -12.93 -11.51
N PRO A 39 12.54 -14.17 -12.03
CA PRO A 39 11.50 -15.16 -11.73
C PRO A 39 11.32 -15.34 -10.22
N GLY A 40 10.08 -15.44 -9.77
CA GLY A 40 9.78 -15.61 -8.35
C GLY A 40 9.71 -14.31 -7.56
N THR A 41 9.87 -13.15 -8.20
CA THR A 41 9.71 -11.86 -7.54
C THR A 41 8.27 -11.68 -7.07
N MET A 42 8.10 -11.24 -5.83
CA MET A 42 6.80 -11.01 -5.21
C MET A 42 6.81 -9.69 -4.44
N PRO A 43 5.66 -9.01 -4.33
CA PRO A 43 5.60 -7.83 -3.48
C PRO A 43 5.66 -8.22 -2.00
N VAL A 44 6.27 -7.35 -1.20
CA VAL A 44 6.27 -7.47 0.25
C VAL A 44 5.08 -6.65 0.77
N GLY A 45 4.01 -7.35 1.11
CA GLY A 45 2.75 -6.71 1.45
C GLY A 45 2.01 -6.21 0.21
N ARG A 46 1.04 -5.34 0.43
CA ARG A 46 0.19 -4.81 -0.63
C ARG A 46 -0.15 -3.36 -0.37
N LEU A 47 -0.26 -2.59 -1.44
CA LEU A 47 -0.95 -1.32 -1.47
C LEU A 47 -2.24 -1.49 -2.26
N ASP A 48 -3.29 -0.83 -1.84
CA ASP A 48 -4.56 -0.86 -2.55
C ASP A 48 -4.40 -0.33 -3.98
N GLU A 49 -5.30 -0.72 -4.85
CA GLU A 49 -5.29 -0.26 -6.25
C GLU A 49 -5.24 1.27 -6.34
N ARG A 50 -5.99 1.96 -5.48
CA ARG A 50 -6.07 3.43 -5.45
C ARG A 50 -5.02 4.09 -4.56
N SER A 51 -4.12 3.32 -3.99
CA SER A 51 -2.99 3.85 -3.24
C SER A 51 -1.74 3.84 -4.11
N GLU A 52 -0.85 4.79 -3.86
CA GLU A 52 0.42 4.87 -4.57
C GLU A 52 1.57 5.06 -3.59
N GLY A 53 2.77 4.67 -3.98
CA GLY A 53 3.95 4.88 -3.16
C GLY A 53 4.90 3.71 -3.11
N LEU A 54 5.74 3.71 -2.07
CA LEU A 54 6.79 2.72 -1.88
C LEU A 54 6.24 1.32 -1.72
N LEU A 55 6.73 0.41 -2.54
CA LEU A 55 6.48 -1.01 -2.41
C LEU A 55 7.81 -1.76 -2.57
N LEU A 56 8.09 -2.65 -1.62
CA LEU A 56 9.26 -3.51 -1.69
C LEU A 56 8.89 -4.80 -2.39
N MET A 57 9.84 -5.35 -3.15
CA MET A 57 9.67 -6.62 -3.83
C MET A 57 10.91 -7.46 -3.63
N THR A 58 10.74 -8.77 -3.59
CA THR A 58 11.83 -9.70 -3.35
C THR A 58 11.57 -11.06 -3.97
N THR A 59 12.62 -11.78 -4.29
CA THR A 59 12.52 -13.20 -4.64
C THR A 59 12.58 -14.10 -3.41
N ASP A 60 12.83 -13.53 -2.22
CA ASP A 60 12.97 -14.26 -0.96
C ASP A 60 11.65 -14.22 -0.18
N GLY A 61 10.87 -15.29 -0.28
CA GLY A 61 9.59 -15.39 0.45
C GLY A 61 9.76 -15.37 1.97
N GLY A 62 10.88 -15.88 2.47
CA GLY A 62 11.19 -15.83 3.90
C GLY A 62 11.40 -14.42 4.40
N LEU A 63 12.12 -13.60 3.62
CA LEU A 63 12.32 -12.19 3.96
C LEU A 63 10.99 -11.42 3.92
N SER A 64 10.15 -11.68 2.92
CA SER A 64 8.82 -11.07 2.84
C SER A 64 7.99 -11.38 4.09
N ASP A 65 8.00 -12.63 4.53
CA ASP A 65 7.28 -13.06 5.72
C ASP A 65 7.81 -12.36 6.98
N ILE A 66 9.13 -12.28 7.13
CA ILE A 66 9.75 -11.59 8.26
C ILE A 66 9.34 -10.12 8.32
N ILE A 67 9.41 -9.42 7.19
CA ILE A 67 9.04 -7.99 7.13
C ILE A 67 7.57 -7.80 7.48
N ASN A 68 6.69 -8.64 6.95
CA ASN A 68 5.24 -8.53 7.20
C ASN A 68 4.88 -8.82 8.67
N ARG A 69 5.63 -9.68 9.35
CA ARG A 69 5.38 -10.02 10.76
C ARG A 69 6.10 -9.14 11.76
N SER A 70 7.15 -8.44 11.35
CA SER A 70 8.05 -7.73 12.29
C SER A 70 7.47 -6.44 12.85
N GLY A 71 6.29 -6.03 12.45
CA GLY A 71 5.69 -4.79 12.92
C GLY A 71 6.38 -3.54 12.40
N VAL A 72 7.04 -3.63 11.26
CA VAL A 72 7.63 -2.45 10.60
C VAL A 72 6.56 -1.40 10.42
N GLU A 73 6.83 -0.19 10.88
CA GLU A 73 5.89 0.92 10.76
C GLU A 73 5.66 1.27 9.30
N LYS A 74 4.40 1.48 8.97
CA LYS A 74 3.98 1.94 7.65
C LYS A 74 3.34 3.32 7.81
N GLU A 75 3.85 4.29 7.05
CA GLU A 75 3.34 5.65 7.08
C GLU A 75 2.59 5.93 5.79
N TYR A 76 1.38 6.47 5.93
CA TYR A 76 0.52 6.84 4.82
C TYR A 76 0.16 8.31 4.89
N TYR A 77 0.21 8.98 3.75
CA TYR A 77 -0.41 10.28 3.59
C TYR A 77 -1.82 10.09 3.07
N ALA A 78 -2.82 10.51 3.83
CA ALA A 78 -4.21 10.37 3.43
C ALA A 78 -4.80 11.74 3.14
N GLN A 79 -5.30 11.92 1.92
CA GLN A 79 -6.04 13.11 1.54
C GLN A 79 -7.51 12.91 1.89
N LEU A 80 -8.05 13.81 2.69
CA LEU A 80 -9.42 13.72 3.15
C LEU A 80 -10.29 14.78 2.48
N ASP A 81 -11.56 14.48 2.34
CA ASP A 81 -12.56 15.48 1.96
C ASP A 81 -12.93 16.31 3.19
N GLY A 82 -12.73 17.62 3.11
CA GLY A 82 -12.93 18.52 4.23
C GLY A 82 -11.77 18.51 5.24
N ARG A 83 -12.02 19.11 6.40
CA ARG A 83 -11.04 19.21 7.48
C ARG A 83 -11.32 18.17 8.55
N ILE A 84 -10.28 17.43 8.94
CA ILE A 84 -10.38 16.53 10.08
C ILE A 84 -10.36 17.37 11.38
N THR A 85 -11.24 17.03 12.31
CA THR A 85 -11.25 17.69 13.63
C THR A 85 -10.18 17.07 14.53
N ARG A 86 -9.75 17.83 15.54
CA ARG A 86 -8.82 17.34 16.55
C ARG A 86 -9.36 16.11 17.27
N ASP A 87 -10.66 16.12 17.59
CA ASP A 87 -11.32 14.99 18.25
C ASP A 87 -11.27 13.73 17.37
N ALA A 88 -11.57 13.85 16.08
CA ALA A 88 -11.51 12.72 15.15
C ALA A 88 -10.08 12.17 15.05
N LEU A 89 -9.08 13.06 14.99
CA LEU A 89 -7.68 12.66 14.96
C LEU A 89 -7.28 11.88 16.20
N GLU A 90 -7.70 12.35 17.38
CA GLU A 90 -7.43 11.65 18.65
C GLU A 90 -8.10 10.28 18.69
N ARG A 91 -9.32 10.17 18.17
CA ARG A 91 -10.03 8.88 18.11
C ARG A 91 -9.31 7.89 17.21
N ILE A 92 -8.82 8.33 16.05
CA ILE A 92 -8.07 7.47 15.13
C ILE A 92 -6.82 6.93 15.81
N GLN A 93 -6.11 7.77 16.57
CA GLN A 93 -4.90 7.36 17.27
C GLN A 93 -5.16 6.30 18.34
N LYS A 94 -6.32 6.34 18.99
CA LYS A 94 -6.71 5.37 20.02
C LYS A 94 -7.26 4.08 19.42
N GLY A 95 -7.70 4.12 18.17
CA GLY A 95 -8.39 3.04 17.49
C GLY A 95 -9.87 3.35 17.36
N VAL A 96 -10.43 2.99 16.21
CA VAL A 96 -11.85 3.19 15.90
C VAL A 96 -12.45 1.91 15.36
N GLN A 97 -13.77 1.81 15.44
CA GLN A 97 -14.49 0.69 14.84
C GLN A 97 -14.80 0.99 13.38
N ILE A 98 -14.46 0.07 12.50
CA ILE A 98 -14.77 0.17 11.07
C ILE A 98 -15.56 -1.04 10.62
N GLY A 99 -16.34 -0.87 9.56
CA GLY A 99 -17.09 -1.97 8.94
C GLY A 99 -16.42 -2.41 7.65
N ILE A 100 -16.21 -3.72 7.51
CA ILE A 100 -15.67 -4.32 6.28
C ILE A 100 -16.51 -5.55 5.97
N SER A 101 -17.14 -5.56 4.78
CA SER A 101 -17.95 -6.69 4.32
C SER A 101 -19.01 -7.14 5.33
N GLY A 102 -19.66 -6.17 6.00
CA GLY A 102 -20.70 -6.43 6.99
C GLY A 102 -20.21 -6.79 8.37
N GLU A 103 -18.91 -6.90 8.57
CA GLU A 103 -18.31 -7.18 9.87
C GLU A 103 -17.68 -5.93 10.46
N LYS A 104 -17.67 -5.84 11.78
CA LYS A 104 -17.08 -4.72 12.51
C LYS A 104 -15.69 -5.10 13.01
N TYR A 105 -14.74 -4.22 12.76
CA TYR A 105 -13.35 -4.36 13.22
C TYR A 105 -12.95 -3.15 14.04
N SER A 106 -12.18 -3.39 15.09
CA SER A 106 -11.55 -2.31 15.85
C SER A 106 -10.12 -2.13 15.34
N THR A 107 -9.79 -0.92 14.91
CA THR A 107 -8.44 -0.63 14.45
C THR A 107 -7.46 -0.59 15.62
N LEU A 108 -6.21 -0.94 15.35
CA LEU A 108 -5.14 -0.81 16.34
C LEU A 108 -4.81 0.66 16.57
N PRO A 109 -4.27 1.00 17.74
CA PRO A 109 -3.73 2.33 17.96
C PRO A 109 -2.67 2.66 16.93
N CYS A 110 -2.61 3.92 16.54
CA CYS A 110 -1.62 4.39 15.56
C CYS A 110 -1.19 5.81 15.91
N ARG A 111 -0.15 6.27 15.23
CA ARG A 111 0.23 7.69 15.27
C ARG A 111 -0.41 8.37 14.08
N ALA A 112 -1.06 9.50 14.33
CA ALA A 112 -1.67 10.29 13.28
C ALA A 112 -1.47 11.77 13.58
N ARG A 113 -1.22 12.56 12.56
CA ARG A 113 -1.06 14.00 12.67
C ARG A 113 -1.63 14.70 11.47
N LEU A 114 -2.10 15.91 11.68
CA LEU A 114 -2.55 16.77 10.59
C LEU A 114 -1.32 17.38 9.92
N LEU A 115 -1.27 17.30 8.59
CA LEU A 115 -0.26 18.01 7.82
C LEU A 115 -0.78 19.40 7.48
N THR A 116 0.02 20.42 7.79
CA THR A 116 -0.31 21.81 7.45
C THR A 116 0.04 22.15 6.02
N ASP A 117 1.07 21.50 5.49
CA ASP A 117 1.50 21.65 4.11
C ASP A 117 1.37 20.30 3.38
N PRO A 118 0.87 20.29 2.14
CA PRO A 118 0.81 19.04 1.38
C PRO A 118 2.20 18.46 1.18
N PRO A 119 2.37 17.13 1.26
CA PRO A 119 3.66 16.52 0.93
C PRO A 119 3.95 16.67 -0.56
N SER A 120 5.24 16.73 -0.90
CA SER A 120 5.66 16.70 -2.31
C SER A 120 5.54 15.26 -2.82
N LEU A 121 4.66 15.07 -3.80
CA LEU A 121 4.41 13.77 -4.40
C LEU A 121 4.73 13.80 -5.89
N PRO A 122 5.07 12.64 -6.49
CA PRO A 122 5.18 12.55 -7.93
C PRO A 122 3.88 12.93 -8.62
N GLU A 123 3.96 13.52 -9.81
CA GLU A 123 2.78 13.80 -10.60
C GLU A 123 2.07 12.49 -10.96
N PRO A 124 0.71 12.48 -10.93
CA PRO A 124 -0.02 11.31 -11.37
C PRO A 124 0.30 10.98 -12.84
N ASP A 125 0.42 9.69 -13.13
CA ASP A 125 0.59 9.23 -14.51
C ASP A 125 -0.72 9.46 -15.27
N ALA A 126 -0.67 10.31 -16.29
CA ALA A 126 -1.85 10.66 -17.08
C ALA A 126 -2.43 9.47 -17.85
N SER A 127 -1.70 8.36 -17.95
CA SER A 127 -2.19 7.13 -18.57
C SER A 127 -3.08 6.30 -17.63
N LEU A 128 -3.19 6.69 -16.38
CA LEU A 128 -3.98 5.98 -15.38
C LEU A 128 -5.44 6.49 -15.31
#